data_1b191fa6b2aaecabd86c8e2f44b4f597
#
_entry.id   1b191fa6b2aaecabd86c8e2f44b4f597
#
_cell.length_a   1.000
_cell.length_b   1.000
_cell.length_c   1.000
_cell.angle_alpha   90.00
_cell.angle_beta   90.00
_cell.angle_gamma   90.00
#
_symmetry.space_group_name_H-M   'P 1'
#
loop_
_entity.id
_entity.type
_entity.pdbx_description
1 polymer ?
#
loop_
_entity_poly.entity_id
_entity_poly.type
_entity_poly.pdbx_seq_one_letter_code
_entity_poly.pdbx_strand_id
1 'polypeptide(L)'
;NSIGNMEPGQGYQIKTSNQLVFSYPSIESQGRYQYDEPESGYFDIKNPIITSNNMTIGIPSYAWKEKPTIGNKIIVYDDKNMIVGIGNYREEGTVITIWGDDETTKEKDGLFLGEEMIFKLYDHTHRTYQDILITHWLEGHGRYSINGISIAGAISTTLNDEKELIQIVDVLGRKISSDTQKVTLLFIYKDGSVVKK
;
A
#
# COMPACT_ATOMS: atom_id res chain seq x y z
N ASN A 1 12.62 13.94 -41.09
CA ASN A 1 11.64 13.70 -39.99
C ASN A 1 12.40 13.74 -38.69
N SER A 2 12.39 14.85 -37.96
CA SER A 2 12.90 14.92 -36.61
C SER A 2 11.76 14.61 -35.68
N ILE A 3 11.89 13.55 -34.90
CA ILE A 3 11.07 13.33 -33.72
C ILE A 3 11.57 14.36 -32.71
N GLY A 4 10.87 15.39 -32.40
CA GLY A 4 11.27 16.39 -31.41
C GLY A 4 11.94 15.82 -30.15
N ASN A 5 12.02 16.55 -29.07
CA ASN A 5 12.54 16.04 -27.81
C ASN A 5 11.58 14.96 -27.27
N MET A 6 12.14 13.86 -26.79
CA MET A 6 11.37 12.84 -26.08
C MET A 6 10.94 13.39 -24.73
N GLU A 7 9.66 13.23 -24.40
CA GLU A 7 9.09 13.70 -23.14
C GLU A 7 9.06 12.57 -22.10
N PRO A 8 9.34 12.85 -20.83
CA PRO A 8 9.24 11.85 -19.76
C PRO A 8 7.82 11.26 -19.67
N GLY A 9 7.73 9.93 -19.47
CA GLY A 9 6.45 9.24 -19.33
C GLY A 9 5.79 8.83 -20.65
N GLN A 10 6.38 9.11 -21.79
CA GLN A 10 5.90 8.68 -23.10
C GLN A 10 6.70 7.47 -23.60
N GLY A 11 5.99 6.52 -24.21
CA GLY A 11 6.62 5.38 -24.89
C GLY A 11 6.93 5.71 -26.35
N TYR A 12 8.15 5.42 -26.78
CA TYR A 12 8.59 5.68 -28.17
C TYR A 12 9.07 4.40 -28.82
N GLN A 13 8.61 4.13 -30.04
CA GLN A 13 9.20 3.10 -30.89
C GLN A 13 10.21 3.74 -31.81
N ILE A 14 11.44 3.23 -31.76
CA ILE A 14 12.53 3.71 -32.64
C ILE A 14 12.87 2.63 -33.66
N LYS A 15 12.77 2.97 -34.92
CA LYS A 15 13.23 2.11 -36.04
C LYS A 15 14.49 2.72 -36.61
N THR A 16 15.59 1.97 -36.58
CA THR A 16 16.87 2.40 -37.15
C THR A 16 17.23 1.54 -38.36
N SER A 17 17.89 2.13 -39.35
CA SER A 17 18.41 1.41 -40.52
C SER A 17 19.79 0.79 -40.29
N ASN A 18 20.47 1.19 -39.22
CA ASN A 18 21.78 0.70 -38.81
C ASN A 18 21.79 0.32 -37.35
N GLN A 19 22.75 -0.51 -36.94
CA GLN A 19 22.96 -0.83 -35.56
C GLN A 19 23.29 0.43 -34.75
N LEU A 20 22.52 0.73 -33.71
CA LEU A 20 22.72 1.86 -32.83
C LEU A 20 22.94 1.33 -31.40
N VAL A 21 23.92 1.91 -30.73
CA VAL A 21 24.10 1.70 -29.28
C VAL A 21 23.40 2.85 -28.57
N PHE A 22 22.37 2.53 -27.82
CA PHE A 22 21.71 3.49 -26.91
C PHE A 22 22.43 3.49 -25.58
N SER A 23 22.92 4.66 -25.18
CA SER A 23 23.30 4.89 -23.78
C SER A 23 22.34 5.92 -23.18
N TYR A 24 21.73 5.57 -22.07
CA TYR A 24 21.08 6.60 -21.25
C TYR A 24 22.18 7.48 -20.66
N PRO A 25 22.03 8.81 -20.70
CA PRO A 25 22.96 9.66 -19.98
C PRO A 25 22.98 9.21 -18.51
N SER A 26 24.17 9.05 -17.95
CA SER A 26 24.32 8.79 -16.52
C SER A 26 23.57 9.90 -15.77
N ILE A 27 22.60 9.51 -14.99
CA ILE A 27 21.81 10.45 -14.18
C ILE A 27 22.71 10.97 -13.06
N GLU A 28 23.55 11.95 -13.38
CA GLU A 28 23.94 12.90 -12.37
C GLU A 28 22.73 13.80 -12.14
N SER A 29 21.95 13.41 -11.16
CA SER A 29 21.06 14.23 -10.34
C SER A 29 20.25 15.35 -11.01
N GLN A 30 19.40 15.05 -12.00
CA GLN A 30 18.27 15.95 -12.30
C GLN A 30 17.12 15.14 -12.92
N GLY A 31 16.14 14.79 -12.12
CA GLY A 31 14.89 14.21 -12.62
C GLY A 31 14.33 12.99 -11.92
N ARG A 32 14.97 12.42 -10.93
CA ARG A 32 14.22 11.69 -9.93
C ARG A 32 13.59 12.75 -9.03
N TYR A 33 12.28 12.81 -9.04
CA TYR A 33 11.59 13.36 -7.88
C TYR A 33 12.13 12.55 -6.70
N GLN A 34 13.06 13.13 -5.97
CA GLN A 34 13.46 12.64 -4.68
C GLN A 34 12.21 12.86 -3.83
N TYR A 35 11.45 11.80 -3.67
CA TYR A 35 10.39 11.78 -2.70
C TYR A 35 11.12 11.84 -1.37
N ASP A 36 11.14 13.01 -0.76
CA ASP A 36 11.42 13.10 0.66
C ASP A 36 10.29 12.33 1.33
N GLU A 37 10.54 11.05 1.62
CA GLU A 37 9.66 10.33 2.54
C GLU A 37 9.63 11.19 3.79
N PRO A 38 8.46 11.67 4.23
CA PRO A 38 8.37 12.36 5.50
C PRO A 38 8.97 11.40 6.53
N GLU A 39 9.94 11.88 7.31
CA GLU A 39 10.66 11.10 8.31
C GLU A 39 9.67 10.22 9.07
N SER A 40 9.77 8.91 8.86
CA SER A 40 8.85 7.94 9.42
C SER A 40 9.06 7.88 10.93
N GLY A 41 8.29 8.70 11.64
CA GLY A 41 8.14 8.52 13.07
C GLY A 41 7.50 7.17 13.36
N TYR A 42 8.29 6.17 13.68
CA TYR A 42 7.94 5.00 14.50
C TYR A 42 6.66 4.19 14.15
N PHE A 43 6.39 3.87 12.89
CA PHE A 43 5.60 2.69 12.54
C PHE A 43 6.25 2.04 11.32
N ASP A 44 6.94 0.94 11.60
CA ASP A 44 7.69 0.17 10.61
C ASP A 44 6.70 -0.67 9.78
N ILE A 45 6.01 -0.01 8.83
CA ILE A 45 5.27 -0.75 7.81
C ILE A 45 6.33 -1.44 6.97
N LYS A 46 6.48 -2.75 7.14
CA LYS A 46 7.42 -3.54 6.37
C LYS A 46 7.14 -3.37 4.89
N ASN A 47 8.16 -3.06 4.11
CA ASN A 47 8.04 -3.05 2.68
C ASN A 47 7.74 -4.46 2.15
N PRO A 48 6.96 -4.58 1.07
CA PRO A 48 6.75 -5.87 0.42
C PRO A 48 8.07 -6.44 -0.10
N ILE A 49 8.14 -7.76 -0.20
CA ILE A 49 9.27 -8.43 -0.85
C ILE A 49 9.14 -8.16 -2.35
N ILE A 50 10.22 -7.68 -2.96
CA ILE A 50 10.28 -7.42 -4.40
C ILE A 50 10.66 -8.73 -5.09
N THR A 51 9.75 -9.24 -5.93
CA THR A 51 9.94 -10.47 -6.69
C THR A 51 10.08 -10.19 -8.20
N SER A 52 10.24 -11.24 -9.00
CA SER A 52 10.25 -11.12 -10.46
C SER A 52 8.85 -10.95 -11.08
N ASN A 53 7.80 -11.32 -10.35
CA ASN A 53 6.42 -11.31 -10.79
C ASN A 53 5.64 -10.16 -10.18
N ASN A 54 4.95 -9.38 -10.99
CA ASN A 54 4.18 -8.26 -10.47
C ASN A 54 2.88 -8.02 -11.26
N MET A 55 2.02 -7.19 -10.67
CA MET A 55 0.80 -6.66 -11.24
C MET A 55 0.70 -5.18 -10.89
N THR A 56 0.01 -4.40 -11.68
CA THR A 56 -0.21 -2.97 -11.43
C THR A 56 -1.66 -2.69 -11.09
N ILE A 57 -1.88 -1.97 -10.00
CA ILE A 57 -3.20 -1.45 -9.62
C ILE A 57 -3.21 0.05 -9.78
N GLY A 58 -4.15 0.55 -10.57
CA GLY A 58 -4.45 1.98 -10.71
C GLY A 58 -5.66 2.37 -9.85
N ILE A 59 -5.52 3.42 -9.07
CA ILE A 59 -6.61 4.00 -8.27
C ILE A 59 -6.74 5.46 -8.65
N PRO A 60 -7.63 5.80 -9.60
CA PRO A 60 -7.90 7.19 -9.98
C PRO A 60 -8.51 7.99 -8.82
N SER A 61 -8.25 9.28 -8.78
CA SER A 61 -8.77 10.13 -7.70
C SER A 61 -10.29 10.18 -7.61
N TYR A 62 -10.98 10.00 -8.71
CA TYR A 62 -12.45 9.97 -8.76
C TYR A 62 -13.07 8.65 -8.25
N ALA A 63 -12.26 7.60 -8.08
CA ALA A 63 -12.74 6.33 -7.53
C ALA A 63 -13.14 6.44 -6.05
N TRP A 64 -12.60 7.41 -5.33
CA TRP A 64 -12.85 7.63 -3.91
C TRP A 64 -14.15 8.39 -3.68
N LYS A 65 -15.07 7.82 -2.90
CA LYS A 65 -16.24 8.54 -2.40
C LYS A 65 -15.83 9.63 -1.42
N GLU A 66 -14.93 9.30 -0.50
CA GLU A 66 -14.29 10.21 0.45
C GLU A 66 -12.79 10.12 0.23
N LYS A 67 -12.18 11.24 -0.17
CA LYS A 67 -10.75 11.26 -0.51
C LYS A 67 -9.90 11.16 0.75
N PRO A 68 -8.91 10.26 0.77
CA PRO A 68 -7.92 10.23 1.84
C PRO A 68 -7.11 11.54 1.93
N THR A 69 -6.41 11.71 3.02
CA THR A 69 -5.46 12.82 3.20
C THR A 69 -4.11 12.48 2.56
N ILE A 70 -3.42 13.48 2.01
CA ILE A 70 -2.05 13.32 1.50
C ILE A 70 -1.16 12.80 2.64
N GLY A 71 -0.32 11.82 2.34
CA GLY A 71 0.51 11.11 3.32
C GLY A 71 -0.09 9.78 3.80
N ASN A 72 -1.40 9.56 3.59
CA ASN A 72 -1.99 8.25 3.84
C ASN A 72 -1.44 7.22 2.85
N LYS A 73 -1.35 5.97 3.31
CA LYS A 73 -0.83 4.87 2.49
C LYS A 73 -1.93 3.85 2.20
N ILE A 74 -1.93 3.33 0.98
CA ILE A 74 -2.75 2.20 0.60
C ILE A 74 -1.85 0.97 0.67
N ILE A 75 -2.23 0.02 1.50
CA ILE A 75 -1.45 -1.19 1.74
C ILE A 75 -2.27 -2.38 1.25
N VAL A 76 -1.63 -3.26 0.52
CA VAL A 76 -2.27 -4.46 -0.02
C VAL A 76 -1.68 -5.68 0.64
N TYR A 77 -2.55 -6.56 1.09
CA TYR A 77 -2.23 -7.78 1.83
C TYR A 77 -2.74 -9.02 1.08
N ASP A 78 -2.12 -10.13 1.39
CA ASP A 78 -2.67 -11.47 1.13
C ASP A 78 -3.67 -11.87 2.25
N ASP A 79 -4.22 -13.07 2.16
CA ASP A 79 -5.13 -13.66 3.15
C ASP A 79 -4.48 -13.96 4.51
N LYS A 80 -3.13 -13.95 4.60
CA LYS A 80 -2.34 -14.18 5.81
C LYS A 80 -1.73 -12.92 6.41
N ASN A 81 -2.18 -11.74 5.96
CA ASN A 81 -1.65 -10.43 6.35
C ASN A 81 -0.18 -10.17 5.95
N MET A 82 0.32 -10.85 4.93
CA MET A 82 1.59 -10.49 4.32
C MET A 82 1.38 -9.27 3.42
N ILE A 83 2.25 -8.25 3.55
CA ILE A 83 2.20 -7.07 2.70
C ILE A 83 2.78 -7.42 1.34
N VAL A 84 1.98 -7.25 0.29
CA VAL A 84 2.33 -7.55 -1.11
C VAL A 84 2.38 -6.32 -2.00
N GLY A 85 1.95 -5.17 -1.50
CA GLY A 85 2.03 -3.90 -2.21
C GLY A 85 1.77 -2.71 -1.29
N ILE A 86 2.41 -1.57 -1.60
CA ILE A 86 2.21 -0.30 -0.90
C ILE A 86 2.18 0.82 -1.93
N GLY A 87 1.22 1.73 -1.79
CA GLY A 87 1.14 2.98 -2.55
C GLY A 87 0.86 4.17 -1.65
N ASN A 88 1.48 5.30 -1.94
CA ASN A 88 1.15 6.56 -1.28
C ASN A 88 -0.07 7.18 -1.97
N TYR A 89 -1.06 7.62 -1.19
CA TYR A 89 -2.19 8.35 -1.73
C TYR A 89 -1.74 9.65 -2.39
N ARG A 90 -2.23 9.91 -3.59
CA ARG A 90 -2.00 11.13 -4.37
C ARG A 90 -3.31 11.65 -4.94
N GLU A 91 -3.44 12.96 -5.02
CA GLU A 91 -4.66 13.61 -5.54
C GLU A 91 -4.90 13.34 -7.02
N GLU A 92 -3.83 13.13 -7.80
CA GLU A 92 -3.92 12.83 -9.23
C GLU A 92 -4.33 11.37 -9.50
N GLY A 93 -4.14 10.51 -8.51
CA GLY A 93 -4.34 9.07 -8.56
C GLY A 93 -3.15 8.32 -8.02
N THR A 94 -3.38 7.10 -7.58
CA THR A 94 -2.35 6.23 -6.99
C THR A 94 -2.11 5.03 -7.88
N VAL A 95 -0.84 4.69 -8.09
CA VAL A 95 -0.43 3.45 -8.75
C VAL A 95 0.32 2.60 -7.74
N ILE A 96 -0.04 1.33 -7.66
CA ILE A 96 0.55 0.37 -6.72
C ILE A 96 1.07 -0.82 -7.50
N THR A 97 2.33 -1.19 -7.25
CA THR A 97 2.87 -2.47 -7.71
C THR A 97 2.53 -3.53 -6.68
N ILE A 98 1.91 -4.61 -7.12
CA ILE A 98 1.60 -5.79 -6.33
C ILE A 98 2.57 -6.89 -6.71
N TRP A 99 3.21 -7.48 -5.73
CA TRP A 99 4.22 -8.51 -5.94
C TRP A 99 3.59 -9.90 -5.84
N GLY A 100 3.87 -10.72 -6.83
CA GLY A 100 3.50 -12.12 -6.86
C GLY A 100 4.57 -13.00 -6.28
N ASP A 101 4.20 -14.23 -5.98
CA ASP A 101 5.11 -15.26 -5.48
C ASP A 101 6.19 -15.62 -6.51
N ASP A 102 7.41 -15.85 -6.04
CA ASP A 102 8.51 -16.32 -6.86
C ASP A 102 8.67 -17.84 -6.68
N GLU A 103 8.32 -18.61 -7.70
CA GLU A 103 8.38 -20.07 -7.68
C GLU A 103 9.81 -20.62 -7.42
N THR A 104 10.84 -19.77 -7.51
CA THR A 104 12.23 -20.17 -7.24
C THR A 104 12.55 -20.14 -5.75
N THR A 105 11.75 -19.50 -4.93
CA THR A 105 11.88 -19.49 -3.47
C THR A 105 11.07 -20.62 -2.83
N LYS A 106 11.50 -21.06 -1.63
CA LYS A 106 10.77 -22.14 -0.90
C LYS A 106 9.61 -21.60 -0.09
N GLU A 107 9.68 -20.33 0.30
CA GLU A 107 8.70 -19.66 1.15
C GLU A 107 7.88 -18.73 0.26
N LYS A 108 6.59 -18.64 0.54
CA LYS A 108 5.71 -17.71 -0.12
C LYS A 108 6.19 -16.26 0.17
N ASP A 109 6.49 -15.50 -0.88
CA ASP A 109 7.00 -14.12 -0.80
C ASP A 109 6.14 -13.10 -1.55
N GLY A 110 5.02 -13.54 -2.14
CA GLY A 110 4.06 -12.72 -2.84
C GLY A 110 2.71 -13.42 -3.01
N LEU A 111 1.86 -12.91 -3.87
CA LEU A 111 0.54 -13.49 -4.18
C LEU A 111 0.66 -14.63 -5.20
N PHE A 112 -0.06 -15.70 -4.98
CA PHE A 112 -0.27 -16.71 -6.00
C PHE A 112 -1.22 -16.22 -7.09
N LEU A 113 -1.08 -16.76 -8.29
CA LEU A 113 -1.99 -16.47 -9.39
C LEU A 113 -3.45 -16.72 -8.98
N GLY A 114 -4.31 -15.72 -9.16
CA GLY A 114 -5.74 -15.76 -8.82
C GLY A 114 -6.06 -15.52 -7.34
N GLU A 115 -5.06 -15.31 -6.49
CA GLU A 115 -5.25 -14.97 -5.08
C GLU A 115 -5.90 -13.59 -4.93
N GLU A 116 -6.75 -13.44 -3.93
CA GLU A 116 -7.48 -12.20 -3.66
C GLU A 116 -6.59 -11.16 -2.98
N MET A 117 -6.72 -9.91 -3.41
CA MET A 117 -6.01 -8.77 -2.82
C MET A 117 -6.88 -8.09 -1.78
N ILE A 118 -6.33 -7.89 -0.58
CA ILE A 118 -7.00 -7.21 0.53
C ILE A 118 -6.41 -5.83 0.69
N PHE A 119 -7.22 -4.79 0.53
CA PHE A 119 -6.78 -3.40 0.54
C PHE A 119 -7.11 -2.72 1.86
N LYS A 120 -6.14 -2.00 2.42
CA LYS A 120 -6.33 -1.17 3.60
C LYS A 120 -5.74 0.22 3.39
N LEU A 121 -6.42 1.24 3.93
CA LEU A 121 -5.93 2.60 4.02
C LEU A 121 -5.31 2.80 5.40
N TYR A 122 -4.05 3.17 5.44
CA TYR A 122 -3.38 3.60 6.66
C TYR A 122 -3.41 5.13 6.75
N ASP A 123 -4.09 5.65 7.77
CA ASP A 123 -4.06 7.07 8.12
C ASP A 123 -2.85 7.34 9.01
N HIS A 124 -1.86 8.05 8.46
CA HIS A 124 -0.63 8.37 9.17
C HIS A 124 -0.83 9.36 10.32
N THR A 125 -1.85 10.22 10.24
CA THR A 125 -2.14 11.23 11.26
C THR A 125 -2.78 10.61 12.51
N HIS A 126 -3.78 9.77 12.29
CA HIS A 126 -4.51 9.10 13.38
C HIS A 126 -3.92 7.73 13.72
N ARG A 127 -2.98 7.21 12.91
CA ARG A 127 -2.37 5.89 13.05
C ARG A 127 -3.41 4.77 13.08
N THR A 128 -4.43 4.88 12.24
CA THR A 128 -5.53 3.92 12.14
C THR A 128 -5.57 3.27 10.78
N TYR A 129 -6.15 2.08 10.72
CA TYR A 129 -6.43 1.38 9.49
C TYR A 129 -7.92 1.44 9.17
N GLN A 130 -8.24 1.59 7.90
CA GLN A 130 -9.58 1.46 7.35
C GLN A 130 -9.54 0.38 6.27
N ASP A 131 -10.55 -0.48 6.24
CA ASP A 131 -10.65 -1.40 5.12
C ASP A 131 -11.11 -0.65 3.87
N ILE A 132 -10.47 -0.95 2.74
CA ILE A 132 -10.85 -0.47 1.42
C ILE A 132 -11.60 -1.57 0.72
N LEU A 133 -12.85 -1.30 0.35
CA LEU A 133 -13.63 -2.16 -0.52
C LEU A 133 -13.71 -1.52 -1.91
N ILE A 134 -13.10 -2.14 -2.90
CA ILE A 134 -13.26 -1.73 -4.30
C ILE A 134 -14.57 -2.36 -4.79
N THR A 135 -15.61 -1.54 -4.90
CA THR A 135 -16.96 -1.98 -5.24
C THR A 135 -17.18 -2.11 -6.75
N HIS A 136 -16.32 -1.47 -7.52
CA HIS A 136 -16.35 -1.53 -8.98
C HIS A 136 -14.94 -1.44 -9.55
N TRP A 137 -14.63 -2.27 -10.53
CA TRP A 137 -13.42 -2.23 -11.33
C TRP A 137 -13.74 -1.72 -12.73
N LEU A 138 -13.00 -0.74 -13.22
CA LEU A 138 -13.10 -0.27 -14.62
C LEU A 138 -12.41 -1.23 -15.56
N GLU A 139 -11.30 -1.79 -15.11
CA GLU A 139 -10.52 -2.77 -15.84
C GLU A 139 -9.96 -3.81 -14.86
N GLY A 140 -9.88 -5.06 -15.27
CA GLY A 140 -9.37 -6.16 -14.47
C GLY A 140 -10.31 -6.54 -13.32
N HIS A 141 -9.71 -6.95 -12.20
CA HIS A 141 -10.43 -7.48 -11.05
C HIS A 141 -9.56 -7.48 -9.78
N GLY A 142 -10.15 -7.81 -8.63
CA GLY A 142 -9.49 -7.84 -7.31
C GLY A 142 -8.62 -9.07 -7.03
N ARG A 143 -8.13 -9.77 -8.06
CA ARG A 143 -7.28 -10.95 -7.91
C ARG A 143 -5.97 -10.75 -8.64
N TYR A 144 -4.91 -11.32 -8.08
CA TYR A 144 -3.58 -11.22 -8.65
C TYR A 144 -3.48 -11.94 -10.01
N SER A 145 -2.85 -11.29 -10.97
CA SER A 145 -2.48 -11.87 -12.27
C SER A 145 -1.10 -11.36 -12.70
N ILE A 146 -0.23 -12.26 -13.14
CA ILE A 146 1.13 -11.92 -13.58
C ILE A 146 1.05 -10.93 -14.75
N ASN A 147 1.80 -9.81 -14.64
CA ASN A 147 1.80 -8.70 -15.61
C ASN A 147 0.40 -8.09 -15.84
N GLY A 148 -0.54 -8.35 -14.92
CA GLY A 148 -1.89 -7.81 -14.99
C GLY A 148 -1.97 -6.33 -14.67
N ILE A 149 -3.05 -5.72 -15.14
CA ILE A 149 -3.42 -4.34 -14.79
C ILE A 149 -4.86 -4.37 -14.32
N SER A 150 -5.15 -3.74 -13.19
CA SER A 150 -6.53 -3.51 -12.76
C SER A 150 -6.69 -2.05 -12.34
N ILE A 151 -7.85 -1.47 -12.68
CA ILE A 151 -8.16 -0.06 -12.41
C ILE A 151 -9.43 0.01 -11.59
N ALA A 152 -9.33 0.58 -10.39
CA ALA A 152 -10.48 0.79 -9.52
C ALA A 152 -11.41 1.88 -10.09
N GLY A 153 -12.71 1.61 -10.11
CA GLY A 153 -13.73 2.56 -10.57
C GLY A 153 -14.53 3.18 -9.43
N ALA A 154 -14.72 2.45 -8.34
CA ALA A 154 -15.39 2.95 -7.15
C ALA A 154 -14.86 2.28 -5.88
N ILE A 155 -14.64 3.09 -4.86
CA ILE A 155 -14.06 2.67 -3.57
C ILE A 155 -14.98 3.13 -2.44
N SER A 156 -15.20 2.24 -1.49
CA SER A 156 -15.77 2.52 -0.17
C SER A 156 -14.76 2.20 0.91
N THR A 157 -14.70 3.01 1.94
CA THR A 157 -13.86 2.77 3.13
C THR A 157 -14.74 2.52 4.34
N THR A 158 -14.32 1.59 5.18
CA THR A 158 -14.96 1.32 6.47
C THR A 158 -13.92 1.45 7.56
N LEU A 159 -14.28 2.18 8.62
CA LEU A 159 -13.43 2.24 9.80
C LEU A 159 -13.36 0.83 10.41
N ASN A 160 -12.17 0.31 10.54
CA ASN A 160 -11.93 -0.87 11.35
C ASN A 160 -11.89 -0.42 12.81
N ASP A 161 -13.04 -0.49 13.48
CA ASP A 161 -13.16 -0.19 14.92
C ASP A 161 -12.55 -1.30 15.81
N GLU A 162 -11.97 -2.33 15.20
CA GLU A 162 -11.24 -3.36 15.95
C GLU A 162 -9.90 -2.81 16.44
N LYS A 163 -9.98 -2.03 17.53
CA LYS A 163 -8.80 -1.64 18.29
C LYS A 163 -8.17 -2.88 18.88
N GLU A 164 -7.01 -3.28 18.35
CA GLU A 164 -6.26 -4.40 18.92
C GLU A 164 -5.81 -4.06 20.34
N LEU A 165 -6.40 -4.75 21.31
CA LEU A 165 -6.07 -4.59 22.72
C LEU A 165 -4.70 -5.22 23.01
N ILE A 166 -3.72 -4.38 23.38
CA ILE A 166 -2.39 -4.87 23.75
C ILE A 166 -2.34 -5.30 25.20
N GLN A 167 -2.93 -4.50 26.09
CA GLN A 167 -2.74 -4.68 27.52
C GLN A 167 -3.86 -4.07 28.33
N ILE A 168 -4.20 -4.71 29.45
CA ILE A 168 -5.06 -4.17 30.48
C ILE A 168 -4.21 -3.89 31.72
N VAL A 169 -4.26 -2.65 32.22
CA VAL A 169 -3.55 -2.23 33.42
C VAL A 169 -4.48 -1.52 34.39
N ASP A 170 -4.13 -1.51 35.69
CA ASP A 170 -4.76 -0.65 36.66
C ASP A 170 -4.25 0.81 36.55
N VAL A 171 -4.79 1.70 37.35
CA VAL A 171 -4.40 3.12 37.40
C VAL A 171 -2.94 3.35 37.84
N LEU A 172 -2.28 2.32 38.37
CA LEU A 172 -0.86 2.32 38.77
C LEU A 172 0.03 1.69 37.71
N GLY A 173 -0.52 1.28 36.54
CA GLY A 173 0.23 0.68 35.45
C GLY A 173 0.55 -0.81 35.63
N ARG A 174 -0.02 -1.49 36.63
CA ARG A 174 0.20 -2.93 36.83
C ARG A 174 -0.66 -3.75 35.89
N LYS A 175 -0.10 -4.74 35.23
CA LYS A 175 -0.83 -5.67 34.36
C LYS A 175 -1.85 -6.46 35.13
N ILE A 176 -3.08 -6.51 34.63
CA ILE A 176 -4.19 -7.25 35.25
C ILE A 176 -4.79 -8.20 34.21
N SER A 177 -5.03 -9.45 34.61
CA SER A 177 -5.87 -10.37 33.83
C SER A 177 -7.35 -10.04 34.09
N SER A 178 -8.20 -10.24 33.11
CA SER A 178 -9.60 -9.75 33.01
C SER A 178 -10.60 -10.10 34.13
N ASP A 179 -10.16 -10.78 35.20
CA ASP A 179 -11.07 -11.39 36.21
C ASP A 179 -11.17 -10.61 37.53
N THR A 180 -10.61 -9.42 37.63
CA THR A 180 -10.62 -8.67 38.89
C THR A 180 -11.76 -7.64 38.90
N GLN A 181 -12.86 -7.98 39.51
CA GLN A 181 -13.98 -7.06 39.81
C GLN A 181 -13.58 -6.01 40.85
N LYS A 182 -13.81 -4.74 40.56
CA LYS A 182 -13.73 -3.52 41.41
C LYS A 182 -12.50 -2.62 41.29
N VAL A 183 -11.74 -2.70 40.22
CA VAL A 183 -10.63 -1.73 39.99
C VAL A 183 -10.89 -1.01 38.66
N THR A 184 -10.66 0.31 38.62
CA THR A 184 -10.66 1.02 37.37
C THR A 184 -9.56 0.47 36.46
N LEU A 185 -9.93 -0.02 35.29
CA LEU A 185 -9.03 -0.61 34.32
C LEU A 185 -8.78 0.35 33.17
N LEU A 186 -7.52 0.38 32.71
CA LEU A 186 -7.09 1.08 31.52
C LEU A 186 -6.80 0.05 30.44
N PHE A 187 -7.53 0.12 29.34
CA PHE A 187 -7.36 -0.71 28.16
C PHE A 187 -6.45 0.02 27.19
N ILE A 188 -5.26 -0.50 27.00
CA ILE A 188 -4.24 0.07 26.10
C ILE A 188 -4.31 -0.67 24.77
N TYR A 189 -4.51 0.08 23.69
CA TYR A 189 -4.64 -0.43 22.35
C TYR A 189 -3.36 -0.19 21.54
N LYS A 190 -3.19 -0.95 20.46
CA LYS A 190 -2.01 -0.88 19.58
C LYS A 190 -1.83 0.48 18.89
N ASP A 191 -2.92 1.22 18.71
CA ASP A 191 -2.93 2.59 18.19
C ASP A 191 -2.43 3.62 19.22
N GLY A 192 -2.03 3.20 20.42
CA GLY A 192 -1.63 4.07 21.54
C GLY A 192 -2.80 4.69 22.28
N SER A 193 -4.04 4.44 21.87
CA SER A 193 -5.22 4.92 22.61
C SER A 193 -5.41 4.16 23.93
N VAL A 194 -5.91 4.87 24.94
CA VAL A 194 -6.20 4.32 26.27
C VAL A 194 -7.66 4.58 26.61
N VAL A 195 -8.40 3.51 26.88
CA VAL A 195 -9.80 3.59 27.29
C VAL A 195 -9.93 3.17 28.75
N LYS A 196 -10.58 4.00 29.55
CA LYS A 196 -10.88 3.73 30.96
C LYS A 196 -12.24 3.02 31.03
N LYS A 197 -12.30 1.89 31.73
CA LYS A 197 -13.53 1.16 32.07
C LYS A 197 -13.64 0.92 33.57
#